data_b8cb661c6886a0dc2be376bad5402470
#
_entry.id   b8cb661c6886a0dc2be376bad5402470
#
_cell.length_a   1.000
_cell.length_b   1.000
_cell.length_c   1.000
_cell.angle_alpha   90.00
_cell.angle_beta   90.00
_cell.angle_gamma   90.00
#
_symmetry.space_group_name_H-M   'P 1'
#
loop_
_entity.id
_entity.type
_entity.pdbx_description
1 polymer ?
#
loop_
_entity_poly.entity_id
_entity_poly.type
_entity_poly.pdbx_seq_one_letter_code
_entity_poly.pdbx_strand_id
1 'polypeptide(L)'
;MTDTDLSDVPTSDPAPTAVVTGASGWLGQNLVRALVGHRERVRCLVPVDDHAAPLALLSPSVDVVIGDVRDPATADRLFDGVGPGAAVFHAAAVIHPTRSTREFFDVNVGGTQNVVDRARRSGAARFVHVSSNSPFGVNPTPGDVFTEDSPYDPYLGYGQSKYEAEQIVQKAHERGDLPTVTIRAPWFYGPNQPARQSQFFRTIRRGRFPLVGDGTQRRSMAYTDNLVQGLLRAEVADKAPGNAYWIADAEPYELREILATVRRALVAEGLPTSGPDTIRMPRAAARLAERVDVLLQGRGRYLQPVHVLGELNHTIACDISRARDELGYRPTVALEEGMRASIRWCLDHGEQL
;
A
#
# COMPACT_ATOMS: atom_id res chain seq x y z
N MET A 1 19.79 7.39 2.98
CA MET A 1 19.27 6.34 3.88
C MET A 1 20.16 6.34 5.10
N THR A 2 19.68 6.79 6.24
CA THR A 2 20.39 6.65 7.52
C THR A 2 20.39 5.18 7.89
N ASP A 3 21.54 4.66 8.22
CA ASP A 3 21.78 3.33 8.78
C ASP A 3 20.87 3.17 9.99
N THR A 4 19.74 2.51 9.81
CA THR A 4 18.78 2.29 10.90
C THR A 4 19.34 1.16 11.71
N ASP A 5 19.76 1.46 12.93
CA ASP A 5 20.26 0.51 13.91
C ASP A 5 19.29 -0.67 14.06
N LEU A 6 19.70 -1.82 13.57
CA LEU A 6 18.93 -3.07 13.52
C LEU A 6 19.08 -3.91 14.79
N SER A 7 19.77 -3.37 15.83
CA SER A 7 20.39 -4.16 16.88
C SER A 7 19.47 -4.92 17.83
N ASP A 8 18.15 -4.63 17.88
CA ASP A 8 17.29 -5.11 18.98
C ASP A 8 16.32 -6.24 18.61
N VAL A 9 16.19 -6.62 17.33
CA VAL A 9 15.28 -7.69 16.89
C VAL A 9 16.07 -8.74 16.12
N PRO A 10 15.96 -10.04 16.49
CA PRO A 10 16.61 -11.12 15.76
C PRO A 10 16.18 -11.14 14.29
N THR A 11 17.16 -11.13 13.39
CA THR A 11 16.93 -11.10 11.94
C THR A 11 17.87 -12.05 11.23
N SER A 12 17.38 -12.62 10.13
CA SER A 12 18.21 -13.33 9.14
C SER A 12 18.82 -12.36 8.13
N ASP A 13 19.83 -12.81 7.41
CA ASP A 13 20.36 -12.05 6.29
C ASP A 13 19.31 -11.88 5.18
N PRO A 14 19.28 -10.72 4.53
CA PRO A 14 18.36 -10.51 3.42
C PRO A 14 18.72 -11.39 2.21
N ALA A 15 17.70 -11.89 1.52
CA ALA A 15 17.87 -12.74 0.34
C ALA A 15 18.69 -12.03 -0.77
N PRO A 16 19.63 -12.68 -1.44
CA PRO A 16 20.41 -12.06 -2.54
C PRO A 16 19.53 -11.70 -3.74
N THR A 17 18.44 -12.44 -3.96
CA THR A 17 17.49 -12.18 -5.03
C THR A 17 16.14 -11.77 -4.47
N ALA A 18 15.58 -10.66 -4.97
CA ALA A 18 14.24 -10.22 -4.69
C ALA A 18 13.34 -10.35 -5.94
N VAL A 19 12.12 -10.84 -5.77
CA VAL A 19 11.07 -10.86 -6.80
C VAL A 19 9.98 -9.88 -6.38
N VAL A 20 9.67 -8.90 -7.22
CA VAL A 20 8.69 -7.84 -6.92
C VAL A 20 7.58 -7.86 -7.95
N THR A 21 6.35 -8.12 -7.53
CA THR A 21 5.17 -7.91 -8.37
C THR A 21 4.54 -6.55 -8.08
N GLY A 22 3.91 -5.94 -9.07
CA GLY A 22 3.42 -4.56 -8.95
C GLY A 22 4.57 -3.54 -8.88
N ALA A 23 5.72 -3.88 -9.45
CA ALA A 23 6.96 -3.10 -9.40
C ALA A 23 6.81 -1.69 -9.99
N SER A 24 5.97 -1.48 -10.99
CA SER A 24 5.66 -0.18 -11.59
C SER A 24 4.61 0.63 -10.83
N GLY A 25 3.97 0.03 -9.81
CA GLY A 25 3.03 0.73 -8.94
C GLY A 25 3.73 1.70 -7.99
N TRP A 26 2.94 2.54 -7.33
CA TRP A 26 3.46 3.57 -6.41
C TRP A 26 4.41 2.99 -5.34
N LEU A 27 3.95 2.00 -4.56
CA LEU A 27 4.78 1.33 -3.56
C LEU A 27 5.91 0.52 -4.21
N GLY A 28 5.61 -0.18 -5.32
CA GLY A 28 6.58 -1.03 -6.01
C GLY A 28 7.81 -0.28 -6.48
N GLN A 29 7.63 0.91 -7.07
CA GLN A 29 8.76 1.75 -7.51
C GLN A 29 9.66 2.19 -6.33
N ASN A 30 9.08 2.57 -5.18
CA ASN A 30 9.84 2.93 -3.99
C ASN A 30 10.58 1.71 -3.42
N LEU A 31 9.92 0.55 -3.40
CA LEU A 31 10.54 -0.70 -2.95
C LEU A 31 11.71 -1.13 -3.87
N VAL A 32 11.53 -1.11 -5.20
CA VAL A 32 12.61 -1.48 -6.14
C VAL A 32 13.81 -0.55 -5.96
N ARG A 33 13.60 0.77 -5.80
CA ARG A 33 14.71 1.71 -5.53
C ARG A 33 15.45 1.39 -4.23
N ALA A 34 14.75 0.97 -3.19
CA ALA A 34 15.36 0.56 -1.92
C ALA A 34 16.12 -0.78 -2.00
N LEU A 35 15.70 -1.68 -2.90
CA LEU A 35 16.36 -2.97 -3.10
C LEU A 35 17.64 -2.83 -3.97
N VAL A 36 17.67 -1.86 -4.88
CA VAL A 36 18.84 -1.62 -5.76
C VAL A 36 20.07 -1.27 -4.93
N GLY A 37 21.20 -1.92 -5.22
CA GLY A 37 22.45 -1.75 -4.47
C GLY A 37 22.58 -2.62 -3.22
N HIS A 38 21.49 -3.27 -2.80
CA HIS A 38 21.44 -4.17 -1.64
C HIS A 38 21.11 -5.63 -2.03
N ARG A 39 20.86 -5.88 -3.31
CA ARG A 39 20.54 -7.19 -3.87
C ARG A 39 21.38 -7.47 -5.09
N GLU A 40 21.78 -8.72 -5.26
CA GLU A 40 22.45 -9.16 -6.48
C GLU A 40 21.53 -9.10 -7.69
N ARG A 41 20.22 -9.37 -7.47
CA ARG A 41 19.20 -9.37 -8.50
C ARG A 41 17.85 -8.92 -7.96
N VAL A 42 17.17 -8.04 -8.70
CA VAL A 42 15.78 -7.61 -8.42
C VAL A 42 14.94 -7.91 -9.66
N ARG A 43 14.07 -8.90 -9.55
CA ARG A 43 13.21 -9.33 -10.65
C ARG A 43 11.83 -8.72 -10.53
N CYS A 44 11.45 -7.89 -11.49
CA CYS A 44 10.27 -7.02 -11.43
C CYS A 44 9.20 -7.48 -12.41
N LEU A 45 7.95 -7.67 -11.96
CA LEU A 45 6.80 -7.85 -12.84
C LEU A 45 6.09 -6.52 -13.06
N VAL A 46 5.90 -6.15 -14.33
CA VAL A 46 5.15 -4.97 -14.76
C VAL A 46 4.08 -5.35 -15.78
N PRO A 47 2.89 -4.67 -15.77
CA PRO A 47 1.77 -5.08 -16.61
C PRO A 47 1.90 -4.67 -18.08
N VAL A 48 2.70 -3.66 -18.39
CA VAL A 48 2.85 -3.10 -19.74
C VAL A 48 4.30 -2.65 -19.99
N ASP A 49 4.69 -2.60 -21.25
CA ASP A 49 6.07 -2.38 -21.70
C ASP A 49 6.59 -0.98 -21.36
N ASP A 50 5.76 0.06 -21.50
CA ASP A 50 6.13 1.45 -21.19
C ASP A 50 6.48 1.69 -19.70
N HIS A 51 6.10 0.76 -18.82
CA HIS A 51 6.50 0.77 -17.40
C HIS A 51 7.83 0.06 -17.13
N ALA A 52 8.36 -0.67 -18.09
CA ALA A 52 9.58 -1.46 -17.94
C ALA A 52 10.83 -0.60 -17.98
N ALA A 53 10.93 0.32 -18.93
CA ALA A 53 12.12 1.11 -19.16
C ALA A 53 12.59 1.93 -17.94
N PRO A 54 11.73 2.67 -17.23
CA PRO A 54 12.15 3.43 -16.05
C PRO A 54 12.73 2.55 -14.94
N LEU A 55 12.24 1.32 -14.76
CA LEU A 55 12.77 0.39 -13.78
C LEU A 55 14.10 -0.23 -14.21
N ALA A 56 14.20 -0.67 -15.45
CA ALA A 56 15.41 -1.28 -15.99
C ALA A 56 16.61 -0.30 -15.97
N LEU A 57 16.35 1.01 -16.08
CA LEU A 57 17.39 2.03 -16.01
C LEU A 57 17.90 2.32 -14.59
N LEU A 58 17.26 1.79 -13.55
CA LEU A 58 17.69 2.01 -12.17
C LEU A 58 19.03 1.33 -11.86
N SER A 59 19.24 0.12 -12.38
CA SER A 59 20.46 -0.67 -12.16
C SER A 59 20.52 -1.86 -13.12
N PRO A 60 21.72 -2.31 -13.50
CA PRO A 60 21.91 -3.59 -14.20
C PRO A 60 21.42 -4.82 -13.42
N SER A 61 21.22 -4.70 -12.10
CA SER A 61 20.67 -5.79 -11.28
C SER A 61 19.14 -5.92 -11.39
N VAL A 62 18.47 -5.02 -12.09
CA VAL A 62 17.01 -5.03 -12.26
C VAL A 62 16.65 -5.72 -13.56
N ASP A 63 15.97 -6.86 -13.44
CA ASP A 63 15.37 -7.60 -14.55
C ASP A 63 13.87 -7.34 -14.60
N VAL A 64 13.35 -6.90 -15.74
CA VAL A 64 11.92 -6.64 -15.92
C VAL A 64 11.25 -7.73 -16.75
N VAL A 65 10.18 -8.29 -16.21
CA VAL A 65 9.26 -9.21 -16.88
C VAL A 65 7.94 -8.49 -17.13
N ILE A 66 7.55 -8.42 -18.39
CA ILE A 66 6.26 -7.85 -18.79
C ILE A 66 5.20 -8.95 -18.81
N GLY A 67 4.08 -8.72 -18.13
CA GLY A 67 2.99 -9.69 -18.08
C GLY A 67 1.93 -9.39 -17.05
N ASP A 68 0.95 -10.26 -16.95
CA ASP A 68 -0.21 -10.14 -16.07
C ASP A 68 -0.16 -11.22 -15.00
N VAL A 69 -0.35 -10.85 -13.73
CA VAL A 69 -0.38 -11.81 -12.60
C VAL A 69 -1.51 -12.84 -12.73
N ARG A 70 -2.55 -12.54 -13.50
CA ARG A 70 -3.66 -13.45 -13.79
C ARG A 70 -3.25 -14.63 -14.65
N ASP A 71 -2.19 -14.50 -15.43
CA ASP A 71 -1.68 -15.54 -16.31
C ASP A 71 -0.60 -16.37 -15.57
N PRO A 72 -0.83 -17.67 -15.30
CA PRO A 72 0.15 -18.54 -14.66
C PRO A 72 1.49 -18.61 -15.40
N ALA A 73 1.49 -18.52 -16.75
CA ALA A 73 2.71 -18.51 -17.53
C ALA A 73 3.56 -17.26 -17.27
N THR A 74 2.94 -16.14 -16.91
CA THR A 74 3.65 -14.95 -16.45
C THR A 74 4.38 -15.21 -15.13
N ALA A 75 3.77 -15.90 -14.18
CA ALA A 75 4.45 -16.30 -12.95
C ALA A 75 5.62 -17.23 -13.24
N ASP A 76 5.47 -18.18 -14.18
CA ASP A 76 6.58 -19.05 -14.60
C ASP A 76 7.76 -18.24 -15.16
N ARG A 77 7.50 -17.27 -16.06
CA ARG A 77 8.55 -16.39 -16.60
C ARG A 77 9.18 -15.50 -15.52
N LEU A 78 8.38 -15.00 -14.57
CA LEU A 78 8.87 -14.16 -13.47
C LEU A 78 9.87 -14.90 -12.58
N PHE A 79 9.67 -16.19 -12.36
CA PHE A 79 10.56 -17.02 -11.54
C PHE A 79 11.58 -17.84 -12.36
N ASP A 80 11.66 -17.65 -13.67
CA ASP A 80 12.67 -18.32 -14.48
C ASP A 80 14.08 -17.88 -14.09
N GLY A 81 14.94 -18.84 -13.78
CA GLY A 81 16.29 -18.58 -13.25
C GLY A 81 16.32 -17.95 -11.85
N VAL A 82 15.20 -17.94 -11.12
CA VAL A 82 15.17 -17.61 -9.69
C VAL A 82 15.39 -18.88 -8.90
N GLY A 83 16.54 -18.96 -8.23
CA GLY A 83 16.90 -20.09 -7.38
C GLY A 83 16.13 -20.09 -6.05
N PRO A 84 16.28 -21.18 -5.26
CA PRO A 84 15.75 -21.23 -3.90
C PRO A 84 16.39 -20.12 -3.03
N GLY A 85 15.68 -19.71 -1.98
CA GLY A 85 16.15 -18.68 -1.07
C GLY A 85 15.83 -17.23 -1.48
N ALA A 86 15.13 -16.99 -2.59
CA ALA A 86 14.68 -15.65 -2.97
C ALA A 86 13.59 -15.10 -2.04
N ALA A 87 13.56 -13.78 -1.84
CA ALA A 87 12.46 -13.09 -1.20
C ALA A 87 11.45 -12.62 -2.25
N VAL A 88 10.16 -12.79 -1.98
CA VAL A 88 9.07 -12.36 -2.87
C VAL A 88 8.27 -11.25 -2.19
N PHE A 89 8.20 -10.09 -2.84
CA PHE A 89 7.36 -8.96 -2.42
C PHE A 89 6.17 -8.86 -3.38
N HIS A 90 5.00 -9.24 -2.89
CA HIS A 90 3.79 -9.26 -3.70
C HIS A 90 2.94 -8.01 -3.42
N ALA A 91 3.15 -6.97 -4.26
CA ALA A 91 2.44 -5.70 -4.18
C ALA A 91 1.49 -5.46 -5.37
N ALA A 92 1.37 -6.42 -6.30
CA ALA A 92 0.44 -6.32 -7.41
C ALA A 92 -1.00 -6.41 -6.91
N ALA A 93 -1.78 -5.36 -7.13
CA ALA A 93 -3.21 -5.33 -6.82
C ALA A 93 -3.94 -4.27 -7.66
N VAL A 94 -5.22 -4.52 -7.95
CA VAL A 94 -6.15 -3.52 -8.45
C VAL A 94 -6.90 -2.92 -7.27
N ILE A 95 -6.81 -1.58 -7.13
CA ILE A 95 -7.53 -0.79 -6.12
C ILE A 95 -8.71 -0.06 -6.75
N HIS A 96 -8.56 0.35 -8.03
CA HIS A 96 -9.57 1.06 -8.81
C HIS A 96 -9.76 0.31 -10.13
N PRO A 97 -10.79 -0.55 -10.23
CA PRO A 97 -11.05 -1.32 -11.44
C PRO A 97 -11.54 -0.38 -12.55
N THR A 98 -11.14 -0.68 -13.79
CA THR A 98 -11.49 0.13 -14.96
C THR A 98 -12.67 -0.41 -15.76
N ARG A 99 -12.92 -1.71 -15.67
CA ARG A 99 -13.98 -2.41 -16.44
C ARG A 99 -15.13 -2.83 -15.54
N SER A 100 -14.84 -3.61 -14.50
CA SER A 100 -15.85 -4.08 -13.56
C SER A 100 -15.24 -4.44 -12.21
N THR A 101 -16.05 -4.55 -11.17
CA THR A 101 -15.62 -5.00 -9.85
C THR A 101 -15.05 -6.43 -9.83
N ARG A 102 -15.26 -7.21 -10.87
CA ARG A 102 -14.67 -8.55 -11.04
C ARG A 102 -13.14 -8.48 -11.11
N GLU A 103 -12.58 -7.40 -11.64
CA GLU A 103 -11.12 -7.21 -11.70
C GLU A 103 -10.45 -7.30 -10.31
N PHE A 104 -11.17 -6.94 -9.24
CA PHE A 104 -10.66 -7.12 -7.88
C PHE A 104 -10.32 -8.59 -7.60
N PHE A 105 -11.21 -9.50 -7.96
CA PHE A 105 -11.01 -10.93 -7.69
C PHE A 105 -10.05 -11.57 -8.68
N ASP A 106 -10.16 -11.24 -9.95
CA ASP A 106 -9.29 -11.81 -11.00
C ASP A 106 -7.81 -11.47 -10.72
N VAL A 107 -7.51 -10.23 -10.30
CA VAL A 107 -6.14 -9.77 -10.05
C VAL A 107 -5.71 -10.06 -8.60
N ASN A 108 -6.50 -9.61 -7.61
CA ASN A 108 -6.04 -9.65 -6.23
C ASN A 108 -6.12 -11.06 -5.64
N VAL A 109 -7.06 -11.89 -6.07
CA VAL A 109 -7.21 -13.28 -5.60
C VAL A 109 -6.51 -14.25 -6.54
N GLY A 110 -6.92 -14.29 -7.82
CA GLY A 110 -6.32 -15.18 -8.82
C GLY A 110 -4.84 -14.92 -9.04
N GLY A 111 -4.45 -13.64 -9.16
CA GLY A 111 -3.04 -13.26 -9.29
C GLY A 111 -2.21 -13.63 -8.07
N THR A 112 -2.72 -13.43 -6.84
CA THR A 112 -2.03 -13.84 -5.61
C THR A 112 -1.83 -15.36 -5.58
N GLN A 113 -2.86 -16.15 -5.95
CA GLN A 113 -2.74 -17.61 -6.01
C GLN A 113 -1.62 -18.05 -6.96
N ASN A 114 -1.55 -17.49 -8.18
CA ASN A 114 -0.52 -17.82 -9.16
C ASN A 114 0.89 -17.53 -8.64
N VAL A 115 1.11 -16.36 -8.02
CA VAL A 115 2.42 -15.96 -7.51
C VAL A 115 2.81 -16.80 -6.28
N VAL A 116 1.88 -17.06 -5.35
CA VAL A 116 2.11 -17.93 -4.18
C VAL A 116 2.50 -19.34 -4.62
N ASP A 117 1.74 -19.94 -5.56
CA ASP A 117 2.03 -21.30 -6.03
C ASP A 117 3.41 -21.39 -6.71
N ARG A 118 3.80 -20.35 -7.40
CA ARG A 118 5.12 -20.33 -8.06
C ARG A 118 6.24 -20.06 -7.08
N ALA A 119 6.06 -19.12 -6.13
CA ALA A 119 7.01 -18.84 -5.05
C ALA A 119 7.30 -20.11 -4.22
N ARG A 120 6.24 -20.85 -3.86
CA ARG A 120 6.36 -22.13 -3.16
C ARG A 120 7.20 -23.14 -3.95
N ARG A 121 6.89 -23.33 -5.24
CA ARG A 121 7.63 -24.27 -6.11
C ARG A 121 9.08 -23.88 -6.33
N SER A 122 9.41 -22.58 -6.25
CA SER A 122 10.80 -22.10 -6.38
C SER A 122 11.61 -22.24 -5.10
N GLY A 123 11.00 -22.60 -3.96
CA GLY A 123 11.69 -22.62 -2.68
C GLY A 123 12.03 -21.22 -2.15
N ALA A 124 11.13 -20.24 -2.33
CA ALA A 124 11.33 -18.90 -1.82
C ALA A 124 11.51 -18.90 -0.30
N ALA A 125 12.49 -18.13 0.20
CA ALA A 125 12.80 -18.04 1.63
C ALA A 125 11.75 -17.23 2.39
N ARG A 126 11.12 -16.24 1.75
CA ARG A 126 10.09 -15.39 2.34
C ARG A 126 9.11 -14.90 1.28
N PHE A 127 7.83 -14.87 1.61
CA PHE A 127 6.78 -14.24 0.81
C PHE A 127 6.15 -13.10 1.61
N VAL A 128 6.43 -11.87 1.23
CA VAL A 128 5.89 -10.65 1.85
C VAL A 128 4.69 -10.18 1.03
N HIS A 129 3.49 -10.34 1.57
CA HIS A 129 2.24 -9.91 0.93
C HIS A 129 1.86 -8.49 1.37
N VAL A 130 1.62 -7.60 0.43
CA VAL A 130 1.07 -6.27 0.71
C VAL A 130 -0.45 -6.34 0.70
N SER A 131 -1.05 -6.24 1.88
CA SER A 131 -2.49 -6.11 2.09
C SER A 131 -2.89 -4.66 2.38
N SER A 132 -4.06 -4.44 2.97
CA SER A 132 -4.68 -3.14 3.18
C SER A 132 -5.48 -3.12 4.50
N ASN A 133 -5.99 -1.94 4.87
CA ASN A 133 -7.03 -1.81 5.90
C ASN A 133 -8.40 -2.31 5.43
N SER A 134 -8.65 -2.39 4.12
CA SER A 134 -9.98 -2.66 3.56
C SER A 134 -10.60 -4.02 3.96
N PRO A 135 -9.83 -5.10 4.27
CA PRO A 135 -10.38 -6.32 4.87
C PRO A 135 -11.06 -6.11 6.23
N PHE A 136 -10.78 -5.02 6.91
CA PHE A 136 -11.28 -4.71 8.26
C PHE A 136 -12.38 -3.65 8.27
N GLY A 137 -12.65 -3.02 7.10
CA GLY A 137 -13.66 -1.98 6.97
C GLY A 137 -13.30 -0.71 7.74
N VAL A 138 -14.12 -0.35 8.73
CA VAL A 138 -13.98 0.87 9.53
C VAL A 138 -13.94 0.55 11.02
N ASN A 139 -13.26 1.39 11.81
CA ASN A 139 -13.26 1.18 13.25
C ASN A 139 -14.66 1.34 13.84
N PRO A 140 -15.09 0.48 14.79
CA PRO A 140 -16.43 0.51 15.38
C PRO A 140 -16.76 1.85 16.04
N THR A 141 -15.80 2.46 16.73
CA THR A 141 -15.94 3.79 17.34
C THR A 141 -14.80 4.71 16.91
N PRO A 142 -14.95 6.04 17.02
CA PRO A 142 -13.89 7.00 16.69
C PRO A 142 -12.62 6.84 17.55
N GLY A 143 -12.72 6.24 18.74
CA GLY A 143 -11.61 6.01 19.66
C GLY A 143 -10.82 4.73 19.37
N ASP A 144 -11.39 3.79 18.63
CA ASP A 144 -10.79 2.49 18.37
C ASP A 144 -9.65 2.56 17.35
N VAL A 145 -8.81 1.54 17.39
CA VAL A 145 -7.76 1.26 16.39
C VAL A 145 -7.80 -0.23 16.03
N PHE A 146 -7.50 -0.55 14.80
CA PHE A 146 -7.28 -1.94 14.40
C PHE A 146 -5.98 -2.46 14.98
N THR A 147 -6.05 -3.66 15.52
CA THR A 147 -4.89 -4.50 15.84
C THR A 147 -4.84 -5.68 14.87
N GLU A 148 -3.80 -6.49 14.94
CA GLU A 148 -3.69 -7.69 14.12
C GLU A 148 -4.80 -8.72 14.40
N ASP A 149 -5.35 -8.69 15.63
CA ASP A 149 -6.42 -9.59 16.10
C ASP A 149 -7.84 -9.03 15.88
N SER A 150 -7.96 -7.85 15.27
CA SER A 150 -9.26 -7.26 14.93
C SER A 150 -10.03 -8.18 13.96
N PRO A 151 -11.36 -8.33 14.13
CA PRO A 151 -12.16 -9.15 13.23
C PRO A 151 -12.19 -8.57 11.82
N TYR A 152 -12.19 -9.44 10.83
CA TYR A 152 -12.41 -9.05 9.45
C TYR A 152 -13.86 -8.59 9.25
N ASP A 153 -14.03 -7.45 8.61
CA ASP A 153 -15.31 -6.89 8.16
C ASP A 153 -15.11 -6.23 6.78
N PRO A 154 -14.85 -7.03 5.73
CA PRO A 154 -14.41 -6.50 4.43
C PRO A 154 -15.45 -5.61 3.79
N TYR A 155 -15.07 -4.35 3.53
CA TYR A 155 -15.92 -3.39 2.85
C TYR A 155 -15.90 -3.60 1.34
N LEU A 156 -17.00 -4.09 0.79
CA LEU A 156 -17.26 -4.27 -0.65
C LEU A 156 -16.19 -5.11 -1.40
N GLY A 157 -16.15 -4.98 -2.73
CA GLY A 157 -15.35 -5.85 -3.59
C GLY A 157 -13.85 -5.78 -3.34
N TYR A 158 -13.27 -4.60 -3.12
CA TYR A 158 -11.84 -4.48 -2.83
C TYR A 158 -11.49 -5.12 -1.48
N GLY A 159 -12.21 -4.76 -0.42
CA GLY A 159 -11.99 -5.34 0.90
C GLY A 159 -12.10 -6.86 0.90
N GLN A 160 -13.16 -7.39 0.26
CA GLN A 160 -13.37 -8.83 0.12
C GLN A 160 -12.22 -9.50 -0.64
N SER A 161 -11.76 -8.92 -1.75
CA SER A 161 -10.67 -9.50 -2.55
C SER A 161 -9.34 -9.52 -1.78
N LYS A 162 -9.05 -8.50 -0.97
CA LYS A 162 -7.84 -8.47 -0.15
C LYS A 162 -7.93 -9.45 1.03
N TYR A 163 -9.12 -9.60 1.62
CA TYR A 163 -9.36 -10.65 2.61
C TYR A 163 -9.08 -12.06 2.04
N GLU A 164 -9.65 -12.37 0.88
CA GLU A 164 -9.42 -13.68 0.23
C GLU A 164 -7.94 -13.90 -0.13
N ALA A 165 -7.23 -12.85 -0.55
CA ALA A 165 -5.80 -12.91 -0.80
C ALA A 165 -5.00 -13.20 0.49
N GLU A 166 -5.33 -12.56 1.63
CA GLU A 166 -4.72 -12.88 2.93
C GLU A 166 -4.94 -14.34 3.30
N GLN A 167 -6.15 -14.90 3.05
CA GLN A 167 -6.44 -16.32 3.32
C GLN A 167 -5.60 -17.28 2.46
N ILE A 168 -5.33 -16.93 1.19
CA ILE A 168 -4.43 -17.71 0.33
C ILE A 168 -3.01 -17.73 0.90
N VAL A 169 -2.50 -16.56 1.29
CA VAL A 169 -1.16 -16.38 1.83
C VAL A 169 -1.01 -17.13 3.16
N GLN A 170 -2.00 -17.01 4.06
CA GLN A 170 -2.00 -17.71 5.34
C GLN A 170 -2.02 -19.24 5.16
N LYS A 171 -2.87 -19.76 4.28
CA LYS A 171 -2.92 -21.20 3.96
C LYS A 171 -1.60 -21.71 3.36
N ALA A 172 -0.88 -20.90 2.60
CA ALA A 172 0.43 -21.28 2.08
C ALA A 172 1.45 -21.44 3.22
N HIS A 173 1.43 -20.55 4.21
CA HIS A 173 2.25 -20.69 5.41
C HIS A 173 1.92 -21.97 6.20
N GLU A 174 0.64 -22.22 6.45
CA GLU A 174 0.15 -23.36 7.23
C GLU A 174 0.52 -24.72 6.62
N ARG A 175 0.74 -24.79 5.30
CA ARG A 175 1.28 -25.99 4.62
C ARG A 175 2.74 -26.27 4.96
N GLY A 176 3.47 -25.28 5.51
CA GLY A 176 4.84 -25.43 5.98
C GLY A 176 5.92 -25.36 4.90
N ASP A 177 5.57 -25.07 3.64
CA ASP A 177 6.51 -25.06 2.52
C ASP A 177 6.76 -23.66 1.93
N LEU A 178 6.18 -22.60 2.52
CA LEU A 178 6.45 -21.20 2.18
C LEU A 178 6.28 -20.29 3.41
N PRO A 179 7.37 -19.76 3.99
CA PRO A 179 7.27 -18.76 5.04
C PRO A 179 6.65 -17.47 4.51
N THR A 180 5.43 -17.13 4.95
CA THR A 180 4.72 -15.93 4.49
C THR A 180 4.57 -14.91 5.60
N VAL A 181 4.44 -13.64 5.23
CA VAL A 181 4.09 -12.53 6.13
C VAL A 181 3.18 -11.55 5.40
N THR A 182 2.18 -11.02 6.09
CA THR A 182 1.24 -10.04 5.53
C THR A 182 1.49 -8.66 6.12
N ILE A 183 1.67 -7.65 5.26
CA ILE A 183 1.79 -6.25 5.64
C ILE A 183 0.49 -5.54 5.29
N ARG A 184 -0.20 -5.03 6.30
CA ARG A 184 -1.44 -4.28 6.20
C ARG A 184 -1.14 -2.80 6.14
N ALA A 185 -1.19 -2.23 4.94
CA ALA A 185 -0.92 -0.82 4.69
C ALA A 185 -2.22 0.00 4.71
N PRO A 186 -2.31 1.08 5.51
CA PRO A 186 -3.39 2.05 5.39
C PRO A 186 -3.18 2.95 4.17
N TRP A 187 -3.86 4.11 4.12
CA TRP A 187 -3.62 5.10 3.09
C TRP A 187 -2.20 5.62 3.14
N PHE A 188 -1.42 5.44 2.06
CA PHE A 188 -0.03 5.89 2.03
C PHE A 188 0.17 7.11 1.12
N TYR A 189 1.28 7.82 1.32
CA TYR A 189 1.68 9.05 0.64
C TYR A 189 3.21 9.10 0.50
N GLY A 190 3.71 9.86 -0.48
CA GLY A 190 5.15 9.93 -0.76
C GLY A 190 5.47 10.10 -2.24
N PRO A 191 6.75 10.14 -2.62
CA PRO A 191 7.20 10.22 -4.01
C PRO A 191 6.70 9.08 -4.90
N ASN A 192 6.80 9.26 -6.23
CA ASN A 192 6.32 8.35 -7.26
C ASN A 192 4.79 8.14 -7.26
N GLN A 193 4.07 9.12 -6.73
CA GLN A 193 2.62 9.04 -6.59
C GLN A 193 1.87 9.08 -7.93
N PRO A 194 0.72 8.40 -8.02
CA PRO A 194 -0.11 8.45 -9.23
C PRO A 194 -0.84 9.79 -9.37
N ALA A 195 -1.23 10.15 -10.58
CA ALA A 195 -1.91 11.42 -10.90
C ALA A 195 -3.18 11.70 -10.05
N ARG A 196 -3.86 10.65 -9.56
CA ARG A 196 -5.00 10.81 -8.62
C ARG A 196 -4.60 11.45 -7.29
N GLN A 197 -3.36 11.22 -6.83
CA GLN A 197 -2.85 11.84 -5.60
C GLN A 197 -2.51 13.32 -5.84
N SER A 198 -2.01 13.69 -7.00
CA SER A 198 -1.85 15.08 -7.40
C SER A 198 -3.20 15.82 -7.42
N GLN A 199 -4.29 15.14 -7.79
CA GLN A 199 -5.65 15.68 -7.69
C GLN A 199 -6.08 15.96 -6.24
N PHE A 200 -5.65 15.17 -5.27
CA PHE A 200 -5.86 15.44 -3.84
C PHE A 200 -5.23 16.77 -3.43
N PHE A 201 -3.98 17.02 -3.78
CA PHE A 201 -3.30 18.30 -3.52
C PHE A 201 -3.98 19.47 -4.23
N ARG A 202 -4.34 19.32 -5.51
CA ARG A 202 -5.07 20.35 -6.27
C ARG A 202 -6.39 20.75 -5.62
N THR A 203 -7.12 19.75 -5.13
CA THR A 203 -8.43 19.97 -4.51
C THR A 203 -8.29 20.69 -3.17
N ILE A 204 -7.28 20.34 -2.37
CA ILE A 204 -6.97 21.04 -1.11
C ILE A 204 -6.47 22.45 -1.38
N ARG A 205 -5.54 22.65 -2.34
CA ARG A 205 -5.02 23.95 -2.70
C ARG A 205 -6.13 24.94 -3.07
N ARG A 206 -7.18 24.47 -3.75
CA ARG A 206 -8.34 25.28 -4.17
C ARG A 206 -9.41 25.43 -3.09
N GLY A 207 -9.21 24.88 -1.89
CA GLY A 207 -10.21 24.88 -0.82
C GLY A 207 -11.48 24.11 -1.15
N ARG A 208 -11.40 23.08 -2.00
CA ARG A 208 -12.54 22.31 -2.49
C ARG A 208 -12.61 20.89 -1.94
N PHE A 209 -11.69 20.52 -1.05
CA PHE A 209 -11.72 19.15 -0.49
C PHE A 209 -12.89 19.05 0.50
N PRO A 210 -13.73 17.98 0.40
CA PRO A 210 -14.85 17.79 1.30
C PRO A 210 -14.36 17.36 2.69
N LEU A 211 -14.80 18.06 3.73
CA LEU A 211 -14.66 17.68 5.12
C LEU A 211 -15.99 17.23 5.66
N VAL A 212 -16.14 15.93 5.92
CA VAL A 212 -17.38 15.37 6.46
C VAL A 212 -17.45 15.62 7.97
N GLY A 213 -18.53 16.25 8.42
CA GLY A 213 -18.72 16.62 9.82
C GLY A 213 -17.71 17.66 10.29
N ASP A 214 -17.06 17.40 11.42
CA ASP A 214 -16.05 18.26 12.07
C ASP A 214 -14.58 17.85 11.73
N GLY A 215 -14.40 16.72 11.03
CA GLY A 215 -13.09 16.22 10.62
C GLY A 215 -12.26 15.56 11.74
N THR A 216 -12.90 15.17 12.84
CA THR A 216 -12.22 14.49 13.97
C THR A 216 -12.03 13.00 13.77
N GLN A 217 -12.62 12.43 12.70
CA GLN A 217 -12.36 11.04 12.34
C GLN A 217 -10.87 10.83 12.02
N ARG A 218 -10.30 9.76 12.59
CA ARG A 218 -8.87 9.49 12.51
C ARG A 218 -8.51 8.60 11.32
N ARG A 219 -7.32 8.84 10.78
CA ARG A 219 -6.73 8.06 9.69
C ARG A 219 -5.29 7.69 10.03
N SER A 220 -4.99 6.42 10.00
CA SER A 220 -3.59 6.02 9.87
C SER A 220 -3.12 6.30 8.45
N MET A 221 -1.93 6.89 8.35
CA MET A 221 -1.24 7.18 7.12
C MET A 221 0.08 6.41 7.11
N ALA A 222 0.67 6.19 5.94
CA ALA A 222 1.99 5.59 5.84
C ALA A 222 2.83 6.33 4.79
N TYR A 223 3.92 6.95 5.20
CA TYR A 223 4.89 7.47 4.23
C TYR A 223 5.55 6.31 3.47
N THR A 224 5.78 6.47 2.17
CA THR A 224 6.27 5.38 1.31
C THR A 224 7.57 4.73 1.83
N ASP A 225 8.52 5.52 2.35
CA ASP A 225 9.77 4.96 2.84
C ASP A 225 9.58 4.25 4.21
N ASN A 226 8.68 4.76 5.07
CA ASN A 226 8.27 4.04 6.28
C ASN A 226 7.65 2.69 5.92
N LEU A 227 6.80 2.65 4.88
CA LEU A 227 6.16 1.41 4.43
C LEU A 227 7.19 0.44 3.82
N VAL A 228 8.13 0.94 3.02
CA VAL A 228 9.25 0.14 2.48
C VAL A 228 10.11 -0.43 3.62
N GLN A 229 10.43 0.38 4.65
CA GLN A 229 11.12 -0.11 5.85
C GLN A 229 10.38 -1.31 6.45
N GLY A 230 9.05 -1.19 6.64
CA GLY A 230 8.24 -2.29 7.18
C GLY A 230 8.30 -3.56 6.33
N LEU A 231 8.28 -3.44 4.99
CA LEU A 231 8.40 -4.58 4.07
C LEU A 231 9.78 -5.27 4.20
N LEU A 232 10.86 -4.49 4.23
CA LEU A 232 12.22 -5.04 4.35
C LEU A 232 12.45 -5.69 5.73
N ARG A 233 11.89 -5.10 6.79
CA ARG A 233 11.93 -5.71 8.13
C ARG A 233 11.14 -7.01 8.19
N ALA A 234 9.97 -7.08 7.58
CA ALA A 234 9.16 -8.30 7.52
C ALA A 234 9.84 -9.44 6.75
N GLU A 235 10.71 -9.11 5.78
CA GLU A 235 11.51 -10.12 5.11
C GLU A 235 12.47 -10.84 6.07
N VAL A 236 13.16 -10.08 6.90
CA VAL A 236 14.32 -10.59 7.67
C VAL A 236 14.00 -10.93 9.13
N ALA A 237 12.94 -10.40 9.71
CA ALA A 237 12.60 -10.67 11.10
C ALA A 237 12.19 -12.13 11.34
N ASP A 238 12.78 -12.76 12.36
CA ASP A 238 12.56 -14.17 12.67
C ASP A 238 11.13 -14.46 13.13
N LYS A 239 10.47 -13.48 13.75
CA LYS A 239 9.07 -13.59 14.20
C LYS A 239 8.04 -13.34 13.09
N ALA A 240 8.46 -12.86 11.91
CA ALA A 240 7.54 -12.46 10.86
C ALA A 240 6.75 -13.61 10.21
N PRO A 241 7.31 -14.82 9.99
CA PRO A 241 6.59 -15.90 9.33
C PRO A 241 5.27 -16.26 10.01
N GLY A 242 4.20 -16.36 9.19
CA GLY A 242 2.86 -16.70 9.63
C GLY A 242 2.06 -15.56 10.25
N ASN A 243 2.66 -14.39 10.40
CA ASN A 243 2.05 -13.25 11.05
C ASN A 243 1.62 -12.15 10.06
N ALA A 244 0.75 -11.27 10.52
CA ALA A 244 0.39 -10.03 9.86
C ALA A 244 0.81 -8.85 10.73
N TYR A 245 1.08 -7.70 10.08
CA TYR A 245 1.51 -6.48 10.75
C TYR A 245 0.90 -5.25 10.11
N TRP A 246 0.44 -4.32 10.94
CA TRP A 246 0.09 -2.97 10.52
C TRP A 246 1.37 -2.14 10.38
N ILE A 247 1.53 -1.52 9.20
CA ILE A 247 2.67 -0.62 8.94
C ILE A 247 2.11 0.75 8.57
N ALA A 248 2.31 1.72 9.47
CA ALA A 248 1.83 3.09 9.35
C ALA A 248 2.81 4.07 9.99
N ASP A 249 2.56 5.36 9.87
CA ASP A 249 3.23 6.40 10.64
C ASP A 249 2.98 6.19 12.15
N ALA A 250 3.71 6.93 12.99
CA ALA A 250 3.76 6.69 14.43
C ALA A 250 2.39 6.72 15.12
N GLU A 251 1.50 7.60 14.67
CA GLU A 251 0.17 7.82 15.24
C GLU A 251 -0.86 8.09 14.14
N PRO A 252 -2.14 7.74 14.34
CA PRO A 252 -3.21 8.15 13.44
C PRO A 252 -3.49 9.65 13.55
N TYR A 253 -3.75 10.31 12.41
CA TYR A 253 -4.05 11.74 12.32
C TYR A 253 -5.54 12.00 12.19
N GLU A 254 -6.06 13.10 12.75
CA GLU A 254 -7.40 13.58 12.42
C GLU A 254 -7.46 14.06 10.96
N LEU A 255 -8.58 13.83 10.28
CA LEU A 255 -8.72 14.24 8.88
C LEU A 255 -8.50 15.76 8.71
N ARG A 256 -9.02 16.58 9.66
CA ARG A 256 -8.79 18.04 9.64
C ARG A 256 -7.31 18.41 9.78
N GLU A 257 -6.53 17.64 10.53
CA GLU A 257 -5.09 17.81 10.68
C GLU A 257 -4.35 17.47 9.39
N ILE A 258 -4.70 16.35 8.74
CA ILE A 258 -4.13 15.98 7.43
C ILE A 258 -4.34 17.13 6.43
N LEU A 259 -5.56 17.66 6.31
CA LEU A 259 -5.86 18.74 5.37
C LEU A 259 -5.11 20.03 5.69
N ALA A 260 -5.04 20.41 6.98
CA ALA A 260 -4.28 21.57 7.42
C ALA A 260 -2.78 21.43 7.15
N THR A 261 -2.22 20.24 7.40
CA THR A 261 -0.80 19.93 7.13
C THR A 261 -0.49 20.00 5.64
N VAL A 262 -1.34 19.44 4.78
CA VAL A 262 -1.17 19.55 3.32
C VAL A 262 -1.22 21.01 2.86
N ARG A 263 -2.12 21.83 3.40
CA ARG A 263 -2.17 23.27 3.05
C ARG A 263 -0.89 24.00 3.45
N ARG A 264 -0.38 23.75 4.67
CA ARG A 264 0.91 24.31 5.12
C ARG A 264 2.06 23.85 4.21
N ALA A 265 2.09 22.57 3.88
CA ALA A 265 3.12 21.99 3.01
C ALA A 265 3.09 22.63 1.59
N LEU A 266 1.90 22.81 1.00
CA LEU A 266 1.74 23.49 -0.29
C LEU A 266 2.31 24.92 -0.23
N VAL A 267 1.96 25.70 0.79
CA VAL A 267 2.49 27.07 0.98
C VAL A 267 4.00 27.07 1.16
N ALA A 268 4.54 26.14 1.96
CA ALA A 268 5.98 26.01 2.20
C ALA A 268 6.77 25.64 0.93
N GLU A 269 6.14 24.97 -0.03
CA GLU A 269 6.72 24.65 -1.36
C GLU A 269 6.37 25.69 -2.43
N GLY A 270 5.94 26.90 -2.04
CA GLY A 270 5.71 28.03 -2.96
C GLY A 270 4.36 27.98 -3.69
N LEU A 271 3.43 27.15 -3.30
CA LEU A 271 2.11 27.01 -3.90
C LEU A 271 1.03 27.69 -3.03
N PRO A 272 0.64 28.93 -3.31
CA PRO A 272 -0.38 29.63 -2.53
C PRO A 272 -1.71 28.86 -2.60
N THR A 273 -2.37 28.75 -1.45
CA THR A 273 -3.70 28.16 -1.35
C THR A 273 -4.79 29.20 -1.50
N SER A 274 -5.95 28.83 -2.03
CA SER A 274 -7.08 29.73 -2.26
C SER A 274 -8.37 29.13 -1.67
N GLY A 275 -9.38 29.99 -1.50
CA GLY A 275 -10.69 29.59 -0.99
C GLY A 275 -10.69 29.22 0.51
N PRO A 276 -11.81 28.71 1.02
CA PRO A 276 -11.93 28.21 2.39
C PRO A 276 -11.01 27.00 2.59
N ASP A 277 -10.69 26.66 3.85
CA ASP A 277 -9.82 25.52 4.13
C ASP A 277 -10.42 24.20 3.65
N THR A 278 -11.73 24.07 3.72
CA THR A 278 -12.49 22.88 3.32
C THR A 278 -13.94 23.23 2.94
N ILE A 279 -14.60 22.36 2.19
CA ILE A 279 -16.05 22.40 2.01
C ILE A 279 -16.69 21.45 3.04
N ARG A 280 -17.36 22.03 4.04
CA ARG A 280 -18.06 21.20 5.04
C ARG A 280 -19.24 20.47 4.43
N MET A 281 -19.27 19.15 4.64
CA MET A 281 -20.35 18.28 4.19
C MET A 281 -21.04 17.64 5.39
N PRO A 282 -22.39 17.59 5.39
CA PRO A 282 -23.12 16.86 6.42
C PRO A 282 -22.79 15.35 6.36
N ARG A 283 -22.72 14.70 7.51
CA ARG A 283 -22.53 13.23 7.59
C ARG A 283 -23.61 12.46 6.82
N ALA A 284 -24.81 13.03 6.67
CA ALA A 284 -25.88 12.44 5.86
C ALA A 284 -25.51 12.29 4.38
N ALA A 285 -24.72 13.22 3.81
CA ALA A 285 -24.27 13.14 2.43
C ALA A 285 -23.28 11.97 2.22
N ALA A 286 -22.36 11.76 3.16
CA ALA A 286 -21.46 10.63 3.13
C ALA A 286 -22.21 9.29 3.27
N ARG A 287 -23.17 9.18 4.19
CA ARG A 287 -24.03 7.98 4.31
C ARG A 287 -24.83 7.68 3.04
N LEU A 288 -25.28 8.73 2.34
CA LEU A 288 -25.94 8.54 1.03
C LEU A 288 -24.93 8.02 -0.01
N ALA A 289 -23.72 8.56 -0.03
CA ALA A 289 -22.66 8.08 -0.92
C ALA A 289 -22.33 6.59 -0.66
N GLU A 290 -22.24 6.17 0.60
CA GLU A 290 -22.06 4.76 0.98
C GLU A 290 -23.16 3.86 0.39
N ARG A 291 -24.42 4.25 0.53
CA ARG A 291 -25.55 3.49 -0.02
C ARG A 291 -25.50 3.40 -1.55
N VAL A 292 -25.16 4.52 -2.19
CA VAL A 292 -25.00 4.57 -3.66
C VAL A 292 -23.84 3.68 -4.10
N ASP A 293 -22.72 3.70 -3.37
CA ASP A 293 -21.56 2.86 -3.65
C ASP A 293 -21.88 1.36 -3.56
N VAL A 294 -22.60 0.95 -2.50
CA VAL A 294 -23.11 -0.44 -2.36
C VAL A 294 -23.97 -0.84 -3.55
N LEU A 295 -24.89 0.01 -3.98
CA LEU A 295 -25.77 -0.27 -5.12
C LEU A 295 -24.99 -0.36 -6.43
N LEU A 296 -24.01 0.51 -6.65
CA LEU A 296 -23.18 0.51 -7.85
C LEU A 296 -22.29 -0.73 -7.91
N GLN A 297 -21.59 -1.03 -6.82
CA GLN A 297 -20.72 -2.20 -6.79
C GLN A 297 -21.49 -3.52 -6.86
N GLY A 298 -22.69 -3.59 -6.28
CA GLY A 298 -23.61 -4.71 -6.47
C GLY A 298 -24.07 -4.93 -7.94
N ARG A 299 -23.90 -3.90 -8.79
CA ARG A 299 -24.12 -3.98 -10.24
C ARG A 299 -22.81 -4.08 -11.05
N GLY A 300 -21.69 -4.37 -10.41
CA GLY A 300 -20.38 -4.48 -11.02
C GLY A 300 -19.73 -3.15 -11.42
N ARG A 301 -20.24 -2.01 -10.96
CA ARG A 301 -19.72 -0.66 -11.26
C ARG A 301 -18.99 -0.08 -10.07
N TYR A 302 -17.88 0.59 -10.32
CA TYR A 302 -17.09 1.30 -9.31
C TYR A 302 -16.97 2.78 -9.67
N LEU A 303 -17.29 3.68 -8.74
CA LEU A 303 -17.11 5.12 -8.89
C LEU A 303 -16.27 5.66 -7.72
N GLN A 304 -14.98 5.88 -7.97
CA GLN A 304 -14.01 6.31 -6.96
C GLN A 304 -14.47 7.53 -6.13
N PRO A 305 -15.00 8.64 -6.69
CA PRO A 305 -15.41 9.78 -5.87
C PRO A 305 -16.52 9.45 -4.88
N VAL A 306 -17.45 8.55 -5.25
CA VAL A 306 -18.55 8.12 -4.38
C VAL A 306 -18.02 7.25 -3.26
N HIS A 307 -17.17 6.30 -3.60
CA HIS A 307 -16.49 5.42 -2.65
C HIS A 307 -15.69 6.21 -1.61
N VAL A 308 -14.80 7.10 -2.06
CA VAL A 308 -13.96 7.93 -1.18
C VAL A 308 -14.82 8.83 -0.28
N LEU A 309 -15.90 9.44 -0.80
CA LEU A 309 -16.78 10.28 0.01
C LEU A 309 -17.46 9.50 1.14
N GLY A 310 -17.86 8.26 0.89
CA GLY A 310 -18.38 7.36 1.92
C GLY A 310 -17.33 7.11 3.01
N GLU A 311 -16.13 6.70 2.61
CA GLU A 311 -15.06 6.42 3.56
C GLU A 311 -14.68 7.63 4.44
N LEU A 312 -14.75 8.86 3.92
CA LEU A 312 -14.38 10.07 4.68
C LEU A 312 -15.20 10.30 5.96
N ASN A 313 -16.33 9.62 6.12
CA ASN A 313 -17.17 9.69 7.32
C ASN A 313 -16.65 8.87 8.51
N HIS A 314 -15.70 7.96 8.30
CA HIS A 314 -15.31 6.94 9.26
C HIS A 314 -13.88 7.14 9.78
N THR A 315 -13.60 6.62 10.96
CA THR A 315 -12.24 6.39 11.44
C THR A 315 -11.70 5.11 10.83
N ILE A 316 -10.47 5.16 10.34
CA ILE A 316 -9.68 4.01 9.85
C ILE A 316 -8.27 4.18 10.42
N ALA A 317 -8.08 3.71 11.62
CA ALA A 317 -6.86 3.85 12.40
C ALA A 317 -6.35 2.47 12.83
N CYS A 318 -5.05 2.27 12.87
CA CYS A 318 -4.42 1.01 13.29
C CYS A 318 -3.31 1.28 14.32
N ASP A 319 -3.04 0.27 15.14
CA ASP A 319 -1.91 0.21 16.06
C ASP A 319 -0.72 -0.47 15.37
N ILE A 320 0.48 0.03 15.59
CA ILE A 320 1.71 -0.51 15.03
C ILE A 320 2.65 -1.12 16.07
N SER A 321 2.16 -1.31 17.29
CA SER A 321 2.97 -1.80 18.41
C SER A 321 3.59 -3.16 18.12
N ARG A 322 2.81 -4.09 17.54
CA ARG A 322 3.32 -5.41 17.16
C ARG A 322 4.44 -5.33 16.13
N ALA A 323 4.31 -4.45 15.12
CA ALA A 323 5.39 -4.24 14.14
C ALA A 323 6.65 -3.63 14.80
N ARG A 324 6.47 -2.72 15.76
CA ARG A 324 7.59 -2.16 16.55
C ARG A 324 8.32 -3.24 17.34
N ASP A 325 7.57 -4.11 18.01
CA ASP A 325 8.12 -5.10 18.95
C ASP A 325 8.70 -6.33 18.25
N GLU A 326 8.11 -6.76 17.16
CA GLU A 326 8.48 -8.02 16.51
C GLU A 326 9.32 -7.83 15.24
N LEU A 327 9.15 -6.71 14.51
CA LEU A 327 9.93 -6.40 13.32
C LEU A 327 11.04 -5.34 13.58
N GLY A 328 11.03 -4.68 14.72
CA GLY A 328 11.87 -3.51 14.96
C GLY A 328 11.49 -2.31 14.07
N TYR A 329 10.23 -2.24 13.62
CA TYR A 329 9.74 -1.16 12.78
C TYR A 329 9.76 0.17 13.53
N ARG A 330 10.32 1.21 12.90
CA ARG A 330 10.37 2.57 13.47
C ARG A 330 10.09 3.56 12.34
N PRO A 331 8.88 4.11 12.22
CA PRO A 331 8.59 5.15 11.22
C PRO A 331 9.43 6.40 11.54
N THR A 332 10.22 6.85 10.56
CA THR A 332 11.17 7.96 10.73
C THR A 332 10.69 9.26 10.11
N VAL A 333 9.74 9.20 9.18
CA VAL A 333 9.20 10.37 8.48
C VAL A 333 7.80 10.66 8.97
N ALA A 334 7.58 11.87 9.45
CA ALA A 334 6.29 12.35 9.92
C ALA A 334 5.46 12.98 8.78
N LEU A 335 4.16 13.20 9.03
CA LEU A 335 3.18 13.66 8.03
C LEU A 335 3.62 14.93 7.27
N GLU A 336 4.08 15.96 7.97
CA GLU A 336 4.43 17.24 7.33
C GLU A 336 5.64 17.11 6.39
N GLU A 337 6.68 16.43 6.86
CA GLU A 337 7.88 16.17 6.08
C GLU A 337 7.56 15.35 4.83
N GLY A 338 6.83 14.25 4.99
CA GLY A 338 6.47 13.37 3.87
C GLY A 338 5.49 14.02 2.88
N MET A 339 4.56 14.87 3.34
CA MET A 339 3.69 15.65 2.45
C MET A 339 4.49 16.67 1.64
N ARG A 340 5.47 17.34 2.25
CA ARG A 340 6.38 18.25 1.52
C ARG A 340 7.21 17.49 0.48
N ALA A 341 7.75 16.32 0.84
CA ALA A 341 8.48 15.46 -0.10
C ALA A 341 7.60 15.03 -1.29
N SER A 342 6.33 14.67 -1.04
CA SER A 342 5.35 14.33 -2.07
C SER A 342 5.08 15.50 -3.03
N ILE A 343 4.90 16.71 -2.48
CA ILE A 343 4.62 17.93 -3.26
C ILE A 343 5.84 18.31 -4.10
N ARG A 344 7.05 18.30 -3.54
CA ARG A 344 8.30 18.55 -4.29
C ARG A 344 8.44 17.58 -5.44
N TRP A 345 8.25 16.29 -5.17
CA TRP A 345 8.32 15.27 -6.21
C TRP A 345 7.39 15.59 -7.38
N CYS A 346 6.15 16.03 -7.11
CA CYS A 346 5.22 16.45 -8.16
C CYS A 346 5.76 17.62 -8.97
N LEU A 347 6.28 18.66 -8.29
CA LEU A 347 6.82 19.85 -8.96
C LEU A 347 8.03 19.50 -9.84
N ASP A 348 8.94 18.65 -9.33
CA ASP A 348 10.14 18.20 -10.03
C ASP A 348 9.82 17.37 -11.28
N HIS A 349 8.63 16.72 -11.30
CA HIS A 349 8.16 15.91 -12.43
C HIS A 349 7.13 16.64 -13.31
N GLY A 350 7.00 17.96 -13.14
CA GLY A 350 6.15 18.81 -14.00
C GLY A 350 4.65 18.67 -13.75
N GLU A 351 4.25 18.06 -12.62
CA GLU A 351 2.85 17.95 -12.23
C GLU A 351 2.30 19.33 -11.83
N GLN A 352 1.18 19.70 -12.39
CA GLN A 352 0.47 20.93 -12.01
C GLN A 352 -0.40 20.66 -10.76
N LEU A 353 -0.02 21.21 -9.64
CA LEU A 353 -0.74 21.12 -8.38
C LEU A 353 -1.68 22.30 -8.11
#